data_f019f5391bd13fd87a24b924307f907b
#
_entry.id   f019f5391bd13fd87a24b924307f907b
#
_cell.length_a   1.000
_cell.length_b   1.000
_cell.length_c   1.000
_cell.angle_alpha   90.00
_cell.angle_beta   90.00
_cell.angle_gamma   90.00
#
_symmetry.space_group_name_H-M   'P 1'
#
loop_
_entity.id
_entity.type
_entity.pdbx_description
1 polymer ?
#
loop_
_entity_poly.entity_id
_entity_poly.type
_entity_poly.pdbx_seq_one_letter_code
_entity_poly.pdbx_strand_id
1 'polypeptide(L)'
;GMQMIYGNPDLKPEKSDNYNLALEHTGRVKNAGFFTGQYSLTLMGYYNKYDKRITTEDYADYTPGTGQPDVASRYCNEDGVEVSGIDFSAQYRSDMGLGVKLDYSYLHVGGRSVDSQFSQPRPHSATWRLDYDRQLCSFYRINAALSGRYLSSPDTNIEKHDQAYQLWKFTLQQRFLDAINLNFTVDNLFGYTPKNYYW
;
A
#
# COMPACT_ATOMS: atom_id res chain seq x y z
N GLY A 1 27.07 -4.99 -3.14
CA GLY A 1 27.43 -6.32 -3.64
C GLY A 1 26.80 -6.59 -4.99
N MET A 2 27.37 -7.47 -5.78
CA MET A 2 26.86 -7.90 -7.07
C MET A 2 26.01 -9.16 -6.83
N GLN A 3 24.75 -9.14 -7.25
CA GLN A 3 23.87 -10.32 -7.16
C GLN A 3 23.84 -11.01 -8.53
N MET A 4 23.95 -12.33 -8.56
CA MET A 4 23.86 -13.14 -9.78
C MET A 4 22.67 -14.08 -9.68
N ILE A 5 21.87 -14.14 -10.76
CA ILE A 5 20.70 -15.03 -10.86
C ILE A 5 20.96 -16.04 -11.98
N TYR A 6 20.90 -17.31 -11.66
CA TYR A 6 21.07 -18.42 -12.59
C TYR A 6 19.75 -18.87 -13.20
N GLY A 7 19.76 -19.17 -14.49
CA GLY A 7 18.63 -19.81 -15.17
C GLY A 7 18.43 -21.26 -14.67
N ASN A 8 17.19 -21.74 -14.79
CA ASN A 8 16.85 -23.12 -14.50
C ASN A 8 16.11 -23.72 -15.72
N PRO A 9 16.72 -24.66 -16.46
CA PRO A 9 16.09 -25.27 -17.63
C PRO A 9 14.91 -26.20 -17.28
N ASP A 10 14.77 -26.63 -16.03
CA ASP A 10 13.69 -27.50 -15.55
C ASP A 10 12.44 -26.74 -15.08
N LEU A 11 12.41 -25.41 -15.26
CA LEU A 11 11.25 -24.60 -14.91
C LEU A 11 10.00 -25.05 -15.64
N LYS A 12 8.93 -25.23 -14.87
CA LYS A 12 7.58 -25.49 -15.38
C LYS A 12 6.83 -24.17 -15.54
N PRO A 13 5.91 -24.08 -16.50
CA PRO A 13 5.06 -22.89 -16.64
C PRO A 13 4.24 -22.62 -15.39
N GLU A 14 4.20 -21.37 -14.97
CA GLU A 14 3.32 -20.89 -13.91
C GLU A 14 1.86 -20.91 -14.40
N LYS A 15 0.96 -21.31 -13.51
CA LYS A 15 -0.49 -21.21 -13.70
C LYS A 15 -1.13 -20.47 -12.54
N SER A 16 -2.18 -19.72 -12.81
CA SER A 16 -2.94 -19.06 -11.76
C SER A 16 -4.44 -19.14 -12.01
N ASP A 17 -5.17 -19.37 -10.92
CA ASP A 17 -6.63 -19.23 -10.86
C ASP A 17 -6.94 -17.99 -10.03
N ASN A 18 -7.69 -17.06 -10.60
CA ASN A 18 -7.99 -15.78 -9.98
C ASN A 18 -9.50 -15.59 -9.87
N TYR A 19 -9.97 -15.34 -8.66
CA TYR A 19 -11.36 -15.05 -8.34
C TYR A 19 -11.45 -13.70 -7.67
N ASN A 20 -12.35 -12.84 -8.14
CA ASN A 20 -12.62 -11.56 -7.51
C ASN A 20 -14.12 -11.24 -7.54
N LEU A 21 -14.58 -10.54 -6.53
CA LEU A 21 -15.93 -10.00 -6.44
C LEU A 21 -15.85 -8.58 -5.90
N ALA A 22 -16.45 -7.64 -6.60
CA ALA A 22 -16.55 -6.26 -6.18
C ALA A 22 -18.02 -5.84 -6.02
N LEU A 23 -18.30 -5.12 -4.94
CA LEU A 23 -19.58 -4.46 -4.67
C LEU A 23 -19.35 -2.96 -4.61
N GLU A 24 -20.12 -2.21 -5.39
CA GLU A 24 -20.06 -0.75 -5.40
C GLU A 24 -21.41 -0.16 -5.05
N HIS A 25 -21.38 0.87 -4.22
CA HIS A 25 -22.56 1.63 -3.88
C HIS A 25 -22.25 3.13 -3.90
N THR A 26 -23.00 3.87 -4.68
CA THR A 26 -22.90 5.33 -4.75
C THR A 26 -24.22 5.96 -4.35
N GLY A 27 -24.15 7.10 -3.71
CA GLY A 27 -25.37 7.78 -3.28
C GLY A 27 -25.13 9.23 -2.90
N ARG A 28 -26.21 9.85 -2.46
CA ARG A 28 -26.21 11.26 -2.03
C ARG A 28 -26.91 11.41 -0.68
N VAL A 29 -26.22 12.03 0.27
CA VAL A 29 -26.83 12.54 1.50
C VAL A 29 -27.55 13.83 1.15
N LYS A 30 -28.87 13.89 1.42
CA LYS A 30 -29.71 15.04 1.13
C LYS A 30 -30.17 15.72 2.41
N ASN A 31 -30.44 17.01 2.36
CA ASN A 31 -31.04 17.80 3.45
C ASN A 31 -30.24 17.75 4.78
N ALA A 32 -28.94 17.59 4.72
CA ALA A 32 -28.05 17.49 5.88
C ALA A 32 -27.18 18.74 6.09
N GLY A 33 -27.61 19.89 5.55
CA GLY A 33 -26.89 21.17 5.65
C GLY A 33 -25.46 21.05 5.13
N PHE A 34 -24.47 21.32 5.96
CA PHE A 34 -23.04 21.25 5.64
C PHE A 34 -22.60 19.85 5.11
N PHE A 35 -23.27 18.79 5.56
CA PHE A 35 -23.01 17.42 5.16
C PHE A 35 -23.87 16.94 3.99
N THR A 36 -24.57 17.81 3.29
CA THR A 36 -25.18 17.46 2.00
C THR A 36 -24.08 17.19 0.99
N GLY A 37 -24.11 16.03 0.31
CA GLY A 37 -23.01 15.66 -0.57
C GLY A 37 -23.16 14.26 -1.15
N GLN A 38 -22.14 13.81 -1.86
CA GLN A 38 -22.10 12.52 -2.54
C GLN A 38 -21.15 11.58 -1.81
N TYR A 39 -21.44 10.27 -1.87
CA TYR A 39 -20.55 9.24 -1.37
C TYR A 39 -20.42 8.06 -2.35
N SER A 40 -19.30 7.38 -2.25
CA SER A 40 -19.04 6.13 -2.95
C SER A 40 -18.38 5.15 -1.97
N LEU A 41 -18.88 3.91 -1.98
CA LEU A 41 -18.36 2.79 -1.19
C LEU A 41 -18.03 1.66 -2.15
N THR A 42 -16.87 1.07 -1.99
CA THR A 42 -16.44 -0.11 -2.75
C THR A 42 -15.90 -1.15 -1.79
N LEU A 43 -16.35 -2.38 -1.92
CA LEU A 43 -15.82 -3.55 -1.21
C LEU A 43 -15.44 -4.59 -2.24
N MET A 44 -14.19 -5.03 -2.24
CA MET A 44 -13.68 -6.07 -3.13
C MET A 44 -13.05 -7.19 -2.30
N GLY A 45 -13.43 -8.43 -2.62
CA GLY A 45 -12.78 -9.63 -2.13
C GLY A 45 -12.09 -10.34 -3.29
N TYR A 46 -10.92 -10.91 -3.05
CA TYR A 46 -10.19 -11.68 -4.05
C TYR A 46 -9.50 -12.90 -3.45
N TYR A 47 -9.35 -13.92 -4.29
CA TYR A 47 -8.60 -15.14 -4.01
C TYR A 47 -7.84 -15.56 -5.26
N ASN A 48 -6.52 -15.70 -5.14
CA ASN A 48 -5.63 -16.09 -6.22
C ASN A 48 -4.84 -17.32 -5.77
N LYS A 49 -4.88 -18.38 -6.57
CA LYS A 49 -4.08 -19.58 -6.34
C LYS A 49 -3.06 -19.73 -7.45
N TYR A 50 -1.81 -19.90 -7.08
CA TYR A 50 -0.68 -20.08 -7.99
C TYR A 50 -0.16 -21.50 -7.90
N ASP A 51 -0.06 -22.16 -9.05
CA ASP A 51 0.57 -23.45 -9.22
C ASP A 51 1.88 -23.28 -9.99
N LYS A 52 2.98 -23.81 -9.48
CA LYS A 52 4.31 -23.66 -10.08
C LYS A 52 4.77 -22.20 -10.24
N ARG A 53 4.46 -21.33 -9.25
CA ARG A 53 4.92 -19.95 -9.27
C ARG A 53 6.44 -19.88 -9.47
N ILE A 54 6.88 -19.04 -10.41
CA ILE A 54 8.31 -18.83 -10.65
C ILE A 54 8.85 -17.80 -9.65
N THR A 55 9.81 -18.23 -8.86
CA THR A 55 10.52 -17.41 -7.85
C THR A 55 12.01 -17.68 -7.91
N THR A 56 12.76 -17.16 -6.97
CA THR A 56 14.20 -17.43 -6.81
C THR A 56 14.47 -18.06 -5.46
N GLU A 57 15.38 -19.00 -5.43
CA GLU A 57 15.94 -19.63 -4.22
C GLU A 57 17.46 -19.41 -4.14
N ASP A 58 18.05 -19.55 -2.97
CA ASP A 58 19.50 -19.51 -2.82
C ASP A 58 20.14 -20.62 -3.63
N TYR A 59 21.22 -20.29 -4.36
CA TYR A 59 21.94 -21.26 -5.17
C TYR A 59 22.94 -22.05 -4.30
N ALA A 60 22.51 -23.22 -3.83
CA ALA A 60 23.25 -24.03 -2.85
C ALA A 60 24.61 -24.54 -3.36
N ASP A 61 24.76 -24.73 -4.68
CA ASP A 61 26.01 -25.20 -5.31
C ASP A 61 27.01 -24.05 -5.59
N TYR A 62 26.63 -22.83 -5.20
CA TYR A 62 27.49 -21.68 -5.38
C TYR A 62 28.57 -21.61 -4.31
N THR A 63 29.85 -21.57 -4.74
CA THR A 63 30.98 -21.35 -3.86
C THR A 63 31.58 -19.97 -4.15
N PRO A 64 31.57 -19.03 -3.18
CA PRO A 64 32.16 -17.71 -3.36
C PRO A 64 33.66 -17.83 -3.67
N GLY A 65 34.12 -17.14 -4.71
CA GLY A 65 35.53 -17.02 -5.08
C GLY A 65 35.93 -15.56 -5.31
N THR A 66 37.22 -15.31 -5.40
CA THR A 66 37.72 -13.95 -5.70
C THR A 66 37.18 -13.45 -7.02
N GLY A 67 36.43 -12.34 -7.00
CA GLY A 67 35.76 -11.76 -8.16
C GLY A 67 34.38 -12.30 -8.48
N GLN A 68 33.83 -13.17 -7.62
CA GLN A 68 32.46 -13.70 -7.70
C GLN A 68 31.48 -12.79 -6.93
N PRO A 69 30.18 -12.76 -7.29
CA PRO A 69 29.18 -12.02 -6.54
C PRO A 69 29.00 -12.58 -5.13
N ASP A 70 28.66 -11.71 -4.16
CA ASP A 70 28.49 -12.09 -2.77
C ASP A 70 27.27 -12.99 -2.52
N VAL A 71 26.27 -12.92 -3.42
CA VAL A 71 25.02 -13.70 -3.34
C VAL A 71 24.66 -14.23 -4.72
N ALA A 72 24.32 -15.49 -4.80
CA ALA A 72 23.82 -16.14 -6.00
C ALA A 72 22.44 -16.77 -5.72
N SER A 73 21.53 -16.61 -6.66
CA SER A 73 20.19 -17.20 -6.62
C SER A 73 19.91 -17.95 -7.94
N ARG A 74 18.96 -18.87 -7.91
CA ARG A 74 18.49 -19.61 -9.09
C ARG A 74 16.98 -19.53 -9.18
N TYR A 75 16.44 -19.50 -10.40
CA TYR A 75 15.00 -19.61 -10.58
C TYR A 75 14.50 -21.00 -10.21
N CYS A 76 13.40 -21.06 -9.46
CA CYS A 76 12.70 -22.28 -9.09
C CYS A 76 11.19 -22.15 -9.22
N ASN A 77 10.47 -23.28 -9.18
CA ASN A 77 9.02 -23.27 -9.06
C ASN A 77 8.64 -23.49 -7.59
N GLU A 78 7.77 -22.64 -7.09
CA GLU A 78 7.13 -22.75 -5.77
C GLU A 78 5.67 -23.19 -5.95
N ASP A 79 5.27 -24.25 -5.26
CA ASP A 79 3.91 -24.79 -5.31
C ASP A 79 3.04 -24.27 -4.18
N GLY A 80 1.74 -24.17 -4.45
CA GLY A 80 0.73 -23.96 -3.42
C GLY A 80 0.70 -22.57 -2.83
N VAL A 81 1.15 -21.54 -3.55
CA VAL A 81 1.02 -20.15 -3.08
C VAL A 81 -0.42 -19.68 -3.27
N GLU A 82 -1.02 -19.22 -2.19
CA GLU A 82 -2.36 -18.66 -2.18
C GLU A 82 -2.31 -17.22 -1.67
N VAL A 83 -3.00 -16.33 -2.37
CA VAL A 83 -3.11 -14.92 -1.99
C VAL A 83 -4.58 -14.56 -1.93
N SER A 84 -5.05 -14.13 -0.78
CA SER A 84 -6.44 -13.67 -0.60
C SER A 84 -6.49 -12.35 0.14
N GLY A 85 -7.55 -11.61 -0.06
CA GLY A 85 -7.67 -10.33 0.62
C GLY A 85 -9.03 -9.67 0.44
N ILE A 86 -9.15 -8.55 1.15
CA ILE A 86 -10.32 -7.68 1.12
C ILE A 86 -9.82 -6.25 1.00
N ASP A 87 -10.35 -5.52 0.02
CA ASP A 87 -10.13 -4.08 -0.14
C ASP A 87 -11.44 -3.35 0.08
N PHE A 88 -11.40 -2.32 0.90
CA PHE A 88 -12.50 -1.42 1.17
C PHE A 88 -12.08 0.02 0.84
N SER A 89 -12.91 0.73 0.09
CA SER A 89 -12.76 2.16 -0.19
C SER A 89 -14.05 2.91 0.12
N ALA A 90 -13.93 4.00 0.84
CA ALA A 90 -15.02 4.93 1.12
C ALA A 90 -14.59 6.34 0.76
N GLN A 91 -15.43 7.03 -0.01
CA GLN A 91 -15.23 8.42 -0.37
C GLN A 91 -16.50 9.20 -0.09
N TYR A 92 -16.34 10.41 0.40
CA TYR A 92 -17.43 11.36 0.60
C TYR A 92 -16.96 12.75 0.18
N ARG A 93 -17.84 13.49 -0.50
CA ARG A 93 -17.62 14.89 -0.87
C ARG A 93 -18.88 15.70 -0.57
N SER A 94 -18.77 16.63 0.38
CA SER A 94 -19.81 17.61 0.68
C SER A 94 -19.89 18.69 -0.40
N ASP A 95 -21.08 19.20 -0.66
CA ASP A 95 -21.31 20.37 -1.53
C ASP A 95 -20.63 21.63 -0.97
N MET A 96 -20.30 21.62 0.33
CA MET A 96 -19.64 22.71 1.04
C MET A 96 -18.11 22.60 1.06
N GLY A 97 -17.53 21.61 0.34
CA GLY A 97 -16.09 21.48 0.14
C GLY A 97 -15.37 20.51 1.09
N LEU A 98 -16.08 19.88 2.03
CA LEU A 98 -15.49 18.83 2.87
C LEU A 98 -15.31 17.54 2.05
N GLY A 99 -14.11 16.96 2.08
CA GLY A 99 -13.81 15.66 1.50
C GLY A 99 -13.30 14.68 2.55
N VAL A 100 -13.75 13.45 2.48
CA VAL A 100 -13.25 12.33 3.30
C VAL A 100 -12.94 11.17 2.37
N LYS A 101 -11.77 10.58 2.51
CA LYS A 101 -11.38 9.35 1.82
C LYS A 101 -10.78 8.39 2.84
N LEU A 102 -11.18 7.12 2.77
CA LEU A 102 -10.65 6.02 3.55
C LEU A 102 -10.48 4.83 2.62
N ASP A 103 -9.27 4.28 2.56
CA ASP A 103 -8.98 3.00 1.91
C ASP A 103 -8.38 2.07 2.96
N TYR A 104 -8.83 0.83 2.95
CA TYR A 104 -8.30 -0.23 3.82
C TYR A 104 -8.09 -1.49 3.00
N SER A 105 -6.97 -2.18 3.22
CA SER A 105 -6.65 -3.44 2.56
C SER A 105 -6.20 -4.46 3.61
N TYR A 106 -6.75 -5.65 3.50
CA TYR A 106 -6.29 -6.85 4.18
C TYR A 106 -5.74 -7.84 3.15
N LEU A 107 -4.53 -8.33 3.38
CA LEU A 107 -3.83 -9.27 2.53
C LEU A 107 -3.40 -10.49 3.37
N HIS A 108 -3.76 -11.68 2.91
CA HIS A 108 -3.25 -12.94 3.44
C HIS A 108 -2.50 -13.70 2.35
N VAL A 109 -1.30 -14.19 2.68
CA VAL A 109 -0.47 -15.01 1.78
C VAL A 109 -0.23 -16.34 2.48
N GLY A 110 -0.80 -17.41 1.94
CA GLY A 110 -0.64 -18.80 2.39
C GLY A 110 0.32 -19.58 1.50
N GLY A 111 0.72 -20.77 1.96
CA GLY A 111 1.56 -21.70 1.19
C GLY A 111 2.99 -21.23 0.96
N ARG A 112 3.44 -20.19 1.63
CA ARG A 112 4.74 -19.58 1.42
C ARG A 112 5.84 -20.38 2.14
N SER A 113 6.94 -20.69 1.44
CA SER A 113 8.19 -21.10 2.08
C SER A 113 8.71 -19.97 2.98
N VAL A 114 9.03 -20.31 4.23
CA VAL A 114 9.46 -19.37 5.28
C VAL A 114 10.78 -18.66 4.92
N ASP A 115 11.51 -19.16 3.94
CA ASP A 115 12.87 -18.71 3.61
C ASP A 115 12.97 -17.53 2.64
N SER A 116 11.86 -16.99 2.13
CA SER A 116 11.94 -15.80 1.27
C SER A 116 12.15 -14.53 2.12
N GLN A 117 13.41 -14.21 2.39
CA GLN A 117 13.82 -13.06 3.22
C GLN A 117 13.47 -11.67 2.63
N PHE A 118 13.03 -11.57 1.37
CA PHE A 118 13.03 -10.31 0.65
C PHE A 118 11.70 -9.57 0.53
N SER A 119 10.57 -10.14 0.89
CA SER A 119 9.33 -9.36 0.98
C SER A 119 8.30 -10.02 1.88
N GLN A 120 8.21 -9.52 3.08
CA GLN A 120 7.19 -9.93 4.03
C GLN A 120 5.95 -9.05 3.83
N PRO A 121 4.82 -9.62 3.41
CA PRO A 121 3.61 -8.83 3.26
C PRO A 121 3.14 -8.33 4.63
N ARG A 122 2.71 -7.09 4.66
CA ARG A 122 2.04 -6.51 5.82
C ARG A 122 0.54 -6.74 5.66
N PRO A 123 -0.09 -7.55 6.54
CA PRO A 123 -1.47 -7.99 6.32
C PRO A 123 -2.48 -6.85 6.32
N HIS A 124 -2.22 -5.76 7.05
CA HIS A 124 -3.15 -4.64 7.10
C HIS A 124 -2.49 -3.36 6.63
N SER A 125 -3.16 -2.67 5.73
CA SER A 125 -2.82 -1.30 5.36
C SER A 125 -4.07 -0.43 5.32
N ALA A 126 -3.91 0.84 5.69
CA ALA A 126 -4.97 1.82 5.58
C ALA A 126 -4.40 3.17 5.15
N THR A 127 -5.14 3.90 4.34
CA THR A 127 -4.88 5.30 4.03
C THR A 127 -6.13 6.11 4.26
N TRP A 128 -5.97 7.34 4.72
CA TRP A 128 -7.09 8.26 4.93
C TRP A 128 -6.70 9.68 4.54
N ARG A 129 -7.70 10.43 4.14
CA ARG A 129 -7.58 11.85 3.84
C ARG A 129 -8.84 12.56 4.27
N LEU A 130 -8.68 13.60 5.04
CA LEU A 130 -9.68 14.62 5.33
C LEU A 130 -9.24 15.90 4.66
N ASP A 131 -10.04 16.48 3.79
CA ASP A 131 -9.73 17.73 3.14
C ASP A 131 -10.93 18.68 3.12
N TYR A 132 -10.59 19.96 3.10
CA TYR A 132 -11.55 21.04 2.90
C TYR A 132 -11.04 21.94 1.80
N ASP A 133 -11.80 22.03 0.70
CA ASP A 133 -11.48 22.85 -0.47
C ASP A 133 -12.65 23.75 -0.80
N ARG A 134 -12.46 25.06 -0.63
CA ARG A 134 -13.53 26.02 -0.86
C ARG A 134 -13.02 27.40 -1.26
N GLN A 135 -13.75 28.02 -2.18
CA GLN A 135 -13.73 29.46 -2.42
C GLN A 135 -14.51 30.15 -1.29
N LEU A 136 -13.83 30.86 -0.40
CA LEU A 136 -14.46 31.54 0.73
C LEU A 136 -15.01 32.92 0.34
N CYS A 137 -14.33 33.60 -0.58
CA CYS A 137 -14.79 34.83 -1.20
C CYS A 137 -14.19 35.01 -2.59
N SER A 138 -14.55 36.05 -3.33
CA SER A 138 -14.13 36.27 -4.72
C SER A 138 -12.59 36.30 -4.90
N PHE A 139 -11.85 36.64 -3.88
CA PHE A 139 -10.40 36.79 -3.94
C PHE A 139 -9.62 35.74 -3.11
N TYR A 140 -10.32 34.81 -2.43
CA TYR A 140 -9.63 33.86 -1.55
C TYR A 140 -10.20 32.45 -1.60
N ARG A 141 -9.35 31.50 -1.92
CA ARG A 141 -9.62 30.05 -1.85
C ARG A 141 -8.65 29.37 -0.89
N ILE A 142 -9.17 28.44 -0.12
CA ILE A 142 -8.42 27.58 0.78
C ILE A 142 -8.56 26.12 0.39
N ASN A 143 -7.45 25.38 0.43
CA ASN A 143 -7.43 23.91 0.40
C ASN A 143 -6.55 23.46 1.57
N ALA A 144 -7.16 22.82 2.57
CA ALA A 144 -6.48 22.23 3.70
C ALA A 144 -6.71 20.73 3.70
N ALA A 145 -5.66 19.93 3.90
CA ALA A 145 -5.78 18.49 3.95
C ALA A 145 -4.91 17.87 5.04
N LEU A 146 -5.50 16.95 5.78
CA LEU A 146 -4.80 16.03 6.68
C LEU A 146 -4.92 14.62 6.09
N SER A 147 -3.81 13.96 5.85
CA SER A 147 -3.78 12.60 5.35
C SER A 147 -2.87 11.73 6.20
N GLY A 148 -3.14 10.44 6.20
CA GLY A 148 -2.34 9.49 6.92
C GLY A 148 -2.29 8.14 6.23
N ARG A 149 -1.31 7.36 6.60
CA ARG A 149 -1.10 5.97 6.19
C ARG A 149 -0.74 5.13 7.39
N TYR A 150 -1.36 3.98 7.49
CA TYR A 150 -1.03 2.92 8.45
C TYR A 150 -0.54 1.68 7.72
N LEU A 151 0.48 1.03 8.26
CA LEU A 151 0.95 -0.29 7.86
C LEU A 151 1.14 -1.13 9.12
N SER A 152 0.56 -2.34 9.13
CA SER A 152 0.76 -3.29 10.21
C SER A 152 2.19 -3.82 10.24
N SER A 153 2.57 -4.51 11.30
CA SER A 153 3.75 -5.38 11.30
C SER A 153 3.60 -6.48 10.24
N PRO A 154 4.71 -7.01 9.70
CA PRO A 154 4.68 -8.21 8.85
C PRO A 154 4.14 -9.42 9.61
N ASP A 155 3.56 -10.36 8.85
CA ASP A 155 3.01 -11.61 9.39
C ASP A 155 4.08 -12.71 9.49
N THR A 156 5.24 -12.40 10.09
CA THR A 156 6.30 -13.39 10.28
C THR A 156 6.86 -13.35 11.68
N ASN A 157 7.10 -14.55 12.25
CA ASN A 157 7.74 -14.74 13.55
C ASN A 157 9.28 -14.58 13.51
N ILE A 158 9.86 -14.19 12.38
CA ILE A 158 11.31 -14.33 12.18
C ILE A 158 12.11 -13.21 12.84
N GLU A 159 11.60 -11.99 12.92
CA GLU A 159 12.28 -10.95 13.71
C GLU A 159 11.31 -9.87 14.21
N LYS A 160 11.43 -9.53 15.51
CA LYS A 160 10.62 -8.53 16.22
C LYS A 160 10.88 -7.07 15.77
N HIS A 161 11.49 -6.86 14.61
CA HIS A 161 12.07 -5.55 14.28
C HIS A 161 11.16 -4.65 13.45
N ASP A 162 10.24 -5.19 12.66
CA ASP A 162 9.34 -4.41 11.83
C ASP A 162 7.99 -4.16 12.50
N GLN A 163 7.94 -3.13 13.31
CA GLN A 163 6.70 -2.73 13.99
C GLN A 163 5.71 -2.09 13.01
N ALA A 164 4.44 -2.13 13.39
CA ALA A 164 3.41 -1.32 12.75
C ALA A 164 3.74 0.17 12.89
N TYR A 165 3.41 0.95 11.87
CA TYR A 165 3.66 2.38 11.90
C TYR A 165 2.59 3.20 11.21
N GLN A 166 2.59 4.50 11.52
CA GLN A 166 1.73 5.50 10.90
C GLN A 166 2.57 6.69 10.42
N LEU A 167 2.21 7.19 9.25
CA LEU A 167 2.77 8.42 8.70
C LEU A 167 1.63 9.41 8.48
N TRP A 168 1.84 10.63 8.89
CA TRP A 168 0.85 11.70 8.76
C TRP A 168 1.43 12.89 8.00
N LYS A 169 0.59 13.51 7.19
CA LYS A 169 0.94 14.66 6.37
C LYS A 169 -0.16 15.70 6.47
N PHE A 170 0.25 16.94 6.67
CA PHE A 170 -0.63 18.08 6.58
C PHE A 170 -0.22 18.98 5.41
N THR A 171 -1.21 19.45 4.63
CA THR A 171 -1.03 20.40 3.55
C THR A 171 -2.02 21.54 3.68
N LEU A 172 -1.56 22.77 3.47
CA LEU A 172 -2.38 23.95 3.40
C LEU A 172 -1.98 24.75 2.16
N GLN A 173 -2.94 24.96 1.28
CA GLN A 173 -2.80 25.78 0.08
C GLN A 173 -3.77 26.93 0.18
N GLN A 174 -3.28 28.13 -0.05
CA GLN A 174 -4.06 29.36 -0.04
C GLN A 174 -3.83 30.10 -1.34
N ARG A 175 -4.89 30.52 -1.97
CA ARG A 175 -4.85 31.27 -3.24
C ARG A 175 -5.54 32.60 -3.07
N PHE A 176 -4.82 33.67 -3.37
CA PHE A 176 -5.30 35.03 -3.30
C PHE A 176 -5.30 35.69 -4.67
N LEU A 177 -6.40 36.35 -5.04
CA LEU A 177 -6.57 37.16 -6.26
C LEU A 177 -6.17 36.41 -7.56
N ASP A 178 -6.25 35.09 -7.58
CA ASP A 178 -5.77 34.24 -8.68
C ASP A 178 -4.29 34.44 -9.09
N ALA A 179 -3.55 35.22 -8.35
CA ALA A 179 -2.15 35.58 -8.61
C ALA A 179 -1.15 35.03 -7.60
N ILE A 180 -1.54 34.91 -6.32
CA ILE A 180 -0.64 34.50 -5.25
C ILE A 180 -1.08 33.13 -4.69
N ASN A 181 -0.17 32.15 -4.76
CA ASN A 181 -0.38 30.82 -4.20
C ASN A 181 0.65 30.60 -3.06
N LEU A 182 0.14 30.36 -1.87
CA LEU A 182 0.95 29.99 -0.70
C LEU A 182 0.70 28.51 -0.43
N ASN A 183 1.79 27.72 -0.37
CA ASN A 183 1.74 26.28 -0.11
C ASN A 183 2.57 25.98 1.13
N PHE A 184 1.95 25.37 2.11
CA PHE A 184 2.60 24.88 3.32
C PHE A 184 2.37 23.37 3.43
N THR A 185 3.44 22.61 3.65
CA THR A 185 3.37 21.15 3.77
C THR A 185 4.26 20.69 4.92
N VAL A 186 3.71 19.83 5.76
CA VAL A 186 4.45 19.11 6.80
C VAL A 186 4.26 17.62 6.54
N ASP A 187 5.35 16.94 6.20
CA ASP A 187 5.41 15.49 6.09
C ASP A 187 5.88 14.89 7.41
N ASN A 188 5.47 13.66 7.69
CA ASN A 188 5.82 12.94 8.91
C ASN A 188 5.53 13.75 10.20
N LEU A 189 4.30 14.24 10.31
CA LEU A 189 3.84 15.20 11.34
C LEU A 189 4.18 14.78 12.78
N PHE A 190 4.27 13.48 13.06
CA PHE A 190 4.55 12.92 14.39
C PHE A 190 5.98 12.38 14.52
N GLY A 191 6.87 12.67 13.56
CA GLY A 191 8.31 12.37 13.68
C GLY A 191 8.60 10.86 13.72
N TYR A 192 7.82 10.03 13.01
CA TYR A 192 8.10 8.59 12.97
C TYR A 192 9.48 8.35 12.35
N THR A 193 10.32 7.59 13.05
CA THR A 193 11.62 7.12 12.54
C THR A 193 11.64 5.59 12.67
N PRO A 194 11.85 4.85 11.56
CA PRO A 194 12.05 3.40 11.63
C PRO A 194 13.23 3.07 12.51
N LYS A 195 13.08 2.08 13.40
CA LYS A 195 14.13 1.74 14.38
C LYS A 195 15.24 0.88 13.82
N ASN A 196 15.10 0.36 12.60
CA ASN A 196 16.02 -0.60 11.99
C ASN A 196 16.40 -0.15 10.59
N TYR A 197 17.52 0.56 10.49
CA TYR A 197 18.29 0.65 9.26
C TYR A 197 19.50 -0.26 9.41
N TYR A 198 19.57 -1.31 8.64
CA TYR A 198 20.85 -1.94 8.33
C TYR A 198 21.46 -1.20 7.15
N TRP A 199 22.60 -0.55 7.39
CA TRP A 199 23.47 0.00 6.36
C TRP A 199 24.39 -1.09 5.80
#